data_9930f4173c297faa80341a5487ac5941
#
_entry.id   9930f4173c297faa80341a5487ac5941
#
_cell.length_a   1.000
_cell.length_b   1.000
_cell.length_c   1.000
_cell.angle_alpha   90.00
_cell.angle_beta   90.00
_cell.angle_gamma   90.00
#
_symmetry.space_group_name_H-M   'P 1'
#
loop_
_entity.id
_entity.type
_entity.pdbx_description
1 polymer ?
#
loop_
_entity_poly.entity_id
_entity_poly.type
_entity_poly.pdbx_seq_one_letter_code
_entity_poly.pdbx_strand_id
1 'polypeptide(L)'
;MSKKKILGVILLSILFVLAGCSKKELSKIEMIEGSYNTDLGLITISKDKKIVGFEGSGNIYFKEDIDKMSKDKLSDFFGVGATENLLKENKAVVVIHKSPSFSEKSVYEISWSDSDKTKKVDNITIYNTFKTTKKFGTEHVYKTYSGVRVQNK
;
A
#
# COMPACT_ATOMS: atom_id res chain seq x y z
N MET A 1 24.02 -12.95 51.65
CA MET A 1 23.86 -13.25 50.19
C MET A 1 25.19 -13.03 49.49
N SER A 2 25.66 -13.98 48.71
CA SER A 2 26.94 -13.89 48.00
C SER A 2 26.90 -12.82 46.92
N LYS A 3 27.96 -11.94 46.86
CA LYS A 3 28.08 -10.88 45.82
C LYS A 3 27.86 -11.39 44.39
N LYS A 4 28.16 -12.67 44.09
CA LYS A 4 27.90 -13.31 42.81
C LYS A 4 26.40 -13.49 42.49
N LYS A 5 25.52 -13.70 43.50
CA LYS A 5 24.08 -13.81 43.31
C LYS A 5 23.42 -12.47 43.00
N ILE A 6 23.92 -11.38 43.62
CA ILE A 6 23.45 -10.01 43.40
C ILE A 6 23.78 -9.58 41.96
N LEU A 7 24.99 -9.88 41.48
CA LEU A 7 25.42 -9.55 40.12
C LEU A 7 24.57 -10.25 39.04
N GLY A 8 24.23 -11.53 39.29
CA GLY A 8 23.38 -12.30 38.37
C GLY A 8 21.94 -11.75 38.26
N VAL A 9 21.35 -11.29 39.36
CA VAL A 9 20.01 -10.69 39.39
C VAL A 9 19.98 -9.33 38.68
N ILE A 10 21.02 -8.52 38.84
CA ILE A 10 21.12 -7.24 38.15
C ILE A 10 21.30 -7.43 36.65
N LEU A 11 22.12 -8.39 36.24
CA LEU A 11 22.32 -8.69 34.81
C LEU A 11 21.02 -9.19 34.15
N LEU A 12 20.25 -10.03 34.84
CA LEU A 12 18.97 -10.55 34.36
C LEU A 12 17.92 -9.44 34.24
N SER A 13 17.87 -8.51 35.19
CA SER A 13 16.94 -7.38 35.13
C SER A 13 17.26 -6.39 34.00
N ILE A 14 18.54 -6.17 33.69
CA ILE A 14 18.96 -5.34 32.56
C ILE A 14 18.58 -5.98 31.22
N LEU A 15 18.68 -7.31 31.09
CA LEU A 15 18.23 -8.04 29.91
C LEU A 15 16.71 -7.91 29.69
N PHE A 16 15.90 -7.93 30.73
CA PHE A 16 14.45 -7.74 30.63
C PHE A 16 14.08 -6.30 30.26
N VAL A 17 14.83 -5.29 30.67
CA VAL A 17 14.58 -3.88 30.30
C VAL A 17 14.97 -3.62 28.85
N LEU A 18 16.00 -4.29 28.33
CA LEU A 18 16.40 -4.19 26.91
C LEU A 18 15.46 -4.96 25.96
N ALA A 19 14.72 -5.97 26.44
CA ALA A 19 13.67 -6.65 25.69
C ALA A 19 12.34 -5.86 25.69
N GLY A 20 12.28 -4.72 26.39
CA GLY A 20 11.10 -3.88 26.53
C GLY A 20 10.87 -2.96 25.35
N CYS A 21 9.81 -3.23 24.62
CA CYS A 21 9.11 -2.33 23.70
C CYS A 21 9.81 -1.93 22.40
N SER A 22 10.27 -2.87 21.62
CA SER A 22 10.31 -2.62 20.19
C SER A 22 8.86 -2.52 19.71
N LYS A 23 8.40 -1.33 19.32
CA LYS A 23 7.09 -1.17 18.69
C LYS A 23 7.06 -2.09 17.48
N LYS A 24 6.04 -2.97 17.42
CA LYS A 24 5.88 -3.89 16.31
C LYS A 24 5.73 -3.09 15.01
N GLU A 25 6.54 -3.38 14.02
CA GLU A 25 6.37 -2.82 12.67
C GLU A 25 5.05 -3.31 12.08
N LEU A 26 4.32 -2.39 11.47
CA LEU A 26 3.11 -2.68 10.72
C LEU A 26 3.47 -3.25 9.36
N SER A 27 2.70 -4.19 8.87
CA SER A 27 2.75 -4.61 7.47
C SER A 27 2.30 -3.47 6.55
N LYS A 28 2.65 -3.53 5.28
CA LYS A 28 2.27 -2.49 4.29
C LYS A 28 0.77 -2.22 4.27
N ILE A 29 -0.06 -3.26 4.34
CA ILE A 29 -1.51 -3.07 4.37
C ILE A 29 -1.98 -2.45 5.69
N GLU A 30 -1.41 -2.83 6.83
CA GLU A 30 -1.74 -2.23 8.12
C GLU A 30 -1.35 -0.76 8.19
N MET A 31 -0.29 -0.34 7.49
CA MET A 31 0.10 1.07 7.40
C MET A 31 -0.93 1.91 6.65
N ILE A 32 -1.47 1.39 5.53
CA ILE A 32 -2.37 2.14 4.65
C ILE A 32 -3.85 1.84 4.86
N GLU A 33 -4.24 0.82 5.63
CA GLU A 33 -5.66 0.54 5.89
C GLU A 33 -6.37 1.71 6.57
N GLY A 34 -7.59 2.01 6.13
CA GLY A 34 -8.42 3.09 6.68
C GLY A 34 -9.16 3.85 5.59
N SER A 35 -9.81 4.92 6.00
CA SER A 35 -10.55 5.81 5.09
C SER A 35 -9.76 7.08 4.82
N TYR A 36 -9.83 7.56 3.59
CA TYR A 36 -9.14 8.77 3.13
C TYR A 36 -10.07 9.66 2.34
N ASN A 37 -10.09 10.95 2.68
CA ASN A 37 -10.69 11.96 1.82
C ASN A 37 -9.72 12.27 0.70
N THR A 38 -10.17 12.15 -0.54
CA THR A 38 -9.36 12.44 -1.74
C THR A 38 -10.09 13.42 -2.64
N ASP A 39 -9.39 13.95 -3.63
CA ASP A 39 -10.01 14.79 -4.68
C ASP A 39 -11.06 14.03 -5.50
N LEU A 40 -11.07 12.69 -5.42
CA LEU A 40 -12.05 11.81 -6.06
C LEU A 40 -13.18 11.36 -5.10
N GLY A 41 -13.24 11.93 -3.90
CA GLY A 41 -14.16 11.55 -2.84
C GLY A 41 -13.54 10.61 -1.80
N LEU A 42 -14.40 10.04 -0.98
CA LEU A 42 -13.99 9.12 0.09
C LEU A 42 -13.60 7.77 -0.50
N ILE A 43 -12.43 7.28 -0.10
CA ILE A 43 -12.01 5.91 -0.36
C ILE A 43 -11.78 5.17 0.96
N THR A 44 -11.97 3.88 0.95
CA THR A 44 -11.69 3.00 2.10
C THR A 44 -10.85 1.82 1.68
N ILE A 45 -9.74 1.62 2.40
CA ILE A 45 -8.80 0.51 2.23
C ILE A 45 -8.97 -0.43 3.43
N SER A 46 -9.19 -1.71 3.16
CA SER A 46 -9.38 -2.73 4.18
C SER A 46 -8.19 -3.69 4.29
N LYS A 47 -8.11 -4.41 5.41
CA LYS A 47 -7.02 -5.38 5.70
C LYS A 47 -6.90 -6.52 4.69
N ASP A 48 -7.99 -6.90 4.05
CA ASP A 48 -8.04 -7.93 3.02
C ASP A 48 -7.59 -7.44 1.63
N LYS A 49 -6.88 -6.30 1.59
CA LYS A 49 -6.37 -5.66 0.37
C LYS A 49 -7.48 -5.27 -0.61
N LYS A 50 -8.63 -4.88 -0.09
CA LYS A 50 -9.73 -4.29 -0.87
C LYS A 50 -9.70 -2.78 -0.79
N ILE A 51 -10.16 -2.14 -1.86
CA ILE A 51 -10.42 -0.71 -1.89
C ILE A 51 -11.83 -0.47 -2.42
N VAL A 52 -12.54 0.47 -1.79
CA VAL A 52 -13.86 0.93 -2.20
C VAL A 52 -13.82 2.44 -2.35
N GLY A 53 -14.42 2.94 -3.39
CA GLY A 53 -14.37 4.34 -3.82
C GLY A 53 -13.95 4.43 -5.29
N PHE A 54 -13.70 5.64 -5.83
CA PHE A 54 -13.32 5.84 -7.24
C PHE A 54 -14.28 5.21 -8.25
N GLU A 55 -15.54 5.36 -8.09
CA GLU A 55 -16.53 4.79 -9.01
C GLU A 55 -16.61 3.24 -8.99
N GLY A 56 -16.01 2.57 -8.00
CA GLY A 56 -16.05 1.12 -7.94
C GLY A 56 -15.35 0.51 -6.74
N SER A 57 -15.08 -0.77 -6.86
CA SER A 57 -14.30 -1.54 -5.90
C SER A 57 -13.14 -2.24 -6.59
N GLY A 58 -12.08 -2.50 -5.84
CA GLY A 58 -10.90 -3.09 -6.42
C GLY A 58 -10.04 -3.85 -5.44
N ASN A 59 -8.90 -4.31 -5.95
CA ASN A 59 -7.91 -5.02 -5.18
C ASN A 59 -6.59 -4.25 -5.19
N ILE A 60 -5.85 -4.37 -4.09
CA ILE A 60 -4.53 -3.79 -3.90
C ILE A 60 -3.50 -4.90 -4.02
N TYR A 61 -2.45 -4.66 -4.81
CA TYR A 61 -1.34 -5.58 -5.02
C TYR A 61 -0.03 -4.88 -4.66
N PHE A 62 0.71 -5.44 -3.74
CA PHE A 62 2.06 -5.02 -3.42
C PHE A 62 3.07 -5.70 -4.35
N LYS A 63 4.33 -5.26 -4.28
CA LYS A 63 5.41 -5.84 -5.10
C LYS A 63 5.48 -7.37 -4.94
N GLU A 64 5.33 -7.87 -3.74
CA GLU A 64 5.38 -9.31 -3.43
C GLU A 64 4.23 -10.10 -4.05
N ASP A 65 3.08 -9.48 -4.23
CA ASP A 65 1.93 -10.08 -4.91
C ASP A 65 2.18 -10.13 -6.43
N ILE A 66 2.75 -9.04 -6.98
CA ILE A 66 3.05 -8.89 -8.41
C ILE A 66 4.18 -9.84 -8.83
N ASP A 67 5.23 -9.96 -8.03
CA ASP A 67 6.36 -10.85 -8.31
C ASP A 67 5.95 -12.34 -8.41
N LYS A 68 4.80 -12.70 -7.84
CA LYS A 68 4.21 -14.04 -7.92
C LYS A 68 3.23 -14.25 -9.07
N MET A 69 2.91 -13.18 -9.82
CA MET A 69 1.96 -13.28 -10.93
C MET A 69 2.61 -13.90 -12.16
N SER A 70 1.83 -14.69 -12.93
CA SER A 70 2.25 -15.15 -14.25
C SER A 70 2.37 -13.97 -15.22
N LYS A 71 3.16 -14.15 -16.29
CA LYS A 71 3.30 -13.14 -17.36
C LYS A 71 1.97 -12.77 -17.99
N ASP A 72 1.09 -13.75 -18.20
CA ASP A 72 -0.23 -13.54 -18.79
C ASP A 72 -1.09 -12.65 -17.88
N LYS A 73 -1.08 -12.93 -16.58
CA LYS A 73 -1.81 -12.13 -15.59
C LYS A 73 -1.26 -10.71 -15.49
N LEU A 74 0.07 -10.54 -15.54
CA LEU A 74 0.69 -9.22 -15.58
C LEU A 74 0.31 -8.45 -16.84
N SER A 75 0.30 -9.11 -18.00
CA SER A 75 -0.14 -8.52 -19.26
C SER A 75 -1.60 -8.06 -19.21
N ASP A 76 -2.47 -8.86 -18.60
CA ASP A 76 -3.87 -8.51 -18.41
C ASP A 76 -4.06 -7.30 -17.48
N PHE A 77 -3.21 -7.13 -16.46
CA PHE A 77 -3.31 -6.01 -15.55
C PHE A 77 -2.71 -4.72 -16.11
N PHE A 78 -1.54 -4.80 -16.73
CA PHE A 78 -0.72 -3.63 -17.06
C PHE A 78 -0.59 -3.39 -18.57
N GLY A 79 -1.05 -4.31 -19.39
CA GLY A 79 -0.83 -4.30 -20.84
C GLY A 79 0.57 -4.82 -21.22
N VAL A 80 0.71 -5.19 -22.47
CA VAL A 80 1.97 -5.73 -23.03
C VAL A 80 3.06 -4.67 -22.93
N GLY A 81 4.15 -4.98 -22.25
CA GLY A 81 5.36 -4.13 -22.14
C GLY A 81 5.47 -3.27 -20.88
N ALA A 82 4.52 -3.34 -19.95
CA ALA A 82 4.53 -2.51 -18.72
C ALA A 82 5.26 -3.14 -17.52
N THR A 83 5.91 -4.27 -17.69
CA THR A 83 6.38 -5.14 -16.60
C THR A 83 7.72 -4.77 -15.98
N GLU A 84 8.47 -3.81 -16.54
CA GLU A 84 9.88 -3.65 -16.15
C GLU A 84 10.18 -2.60 -15.07
N ASN A 85 9.22 -1.72 -14.73
CA ASN A 85 9.43 -0.65 -13.74
C ASN A 85 8.51 -0.75 -12.52
N LEU A 86 8.28 -1.96 -12.05
CA LEU A 86 7.27 -2.22 -11.04
C LEU A 86 7.76 -2.00 -9.63
N LEU A 87 7.07 -1.13 -8.99
CA LEU A 87 6.88 -0.88 -7.57
C LEU A 87 8.10 -0.90 -6.65
N LYS A 88 8.38 0.27 -6.13
CA LYS A 88 9.21 0.46 -4.94
C LYS A 88 8.49 -0.08 -3.69
N GLU A 89 9.21 -0.25 -2.58
CA GLU A 89 8.67 -0.85 -1.36
C GLU A 89 7.45 -0.15 -0.78
N ASN A 90 7.38 1.18 -0.87
CA ASN A 90 6.29 2.02 -0.36
C ASN A 90 5.22 2.34 -1.41
N LYS A 91 4.96 1.42 -2.32
CA LYS A 91 3.98 1.56 -3.39
C LYS A 91 3.11 0.31 -3.52
N ALA A 92 1.89 0.50 -4.03
CA ALA A 92 0.98 -0.56 -4.37
C ALA A 92 0.26 -0.25 -5.69
N VAL A 93 -0.11 -1.29 -6.43
CA VAL A 93 -0.99 -1.18 -7.59
C VAL A 93 -2.41 -1.45 -7.15
N VAL A 94 -3.33 -0.63 -7.62
CA VAL A 94 -4.75 -0.78 -7.41
C VAL A 94 -5.42 -1.05 -8.74
N VAL A 95 -6.15 -2.15 -8.82
CA VAL A 95 -6.98 -2.49 -9.97
C VAL A 95 -8.44 -2.35 -9.57
N ILE A 96 -9.12 -1.36 -10.14
CA ILE A 96 -10.53 -1.06 -9.86
C ILE A 96 -11.38 -1.53 -11.01
N HIS A 97 -12.44 -2.25 -10.69
CA HIS A 97 -13.49 -2.66 -11.62
C HIS A 97 -14.66 -1.69 -11.50
N LYS A 98 -14.97 -0.98 -12.58
CA LYS A 98 -16.06 0.01 -12.60
C LYS A 98 -17.44 -0.63 -12.52
N SER A 99 -17.59 -1.85 -13.00
CA SER A 99 -18.82 -2.61 -12.93
C SER A 99 -18.53 -4.11 -13.03
N PRO A 100 -19.31 -4.96 -12.35
CA PRO A 100 -19.21 -6.42 -12.54
C PRO A 100 -19.54 -6.89 -13.94
N SER A 101 -20.29 -6.08 -14.71
CA SER A 101 -20.80 -6.42 -16.05
C SER A 101 -19.89 -5.95 -17.18
N PHE A 102 -18.90 -5.11 -16.91
CA PHE A 102 -18.00 -4.56 -17.93
C PHE A 102 -16.56 -4.96 -17.64
N SER A 103 -15.84 -5.34 -18.70
CA SER A 103 -14.40 -5.66 -18.65
C SER A 103 -13.52 -4.42 -18.43
N GLU A 104 -14.12 -3.25 -18.27
CA GLU A 104 -13.38 -2.00 -18.01
C GLU A 104 -12.79 -1.98 -16.61
N LYS A 105 -11.50 -1.99 -16.55
CA LYS A 105 -10.71 -1.83 -15.34
C LYS A 105 -9.84 -0.60 -15.42
N SER A 106 -9.66 0.05 -14.28
CA SER A 106 -8.73 1.17 -14.13
C SER A 106 -7.58 0.74 -13.22
N VAL A 107 -6.37 1.10 -13.60
CA VAL A 107 -5.16 0.78 -12.83
C VAL A 107 -4.59 2.08 -12.26
N TYR A 108 -4.38 2.09 -10.96
CA TYR A 108 -3.78 3.21 -10.23
C TYR A 108 -2.56 2.71 -9.47
N GLU A 109 -1.67 3.61 -9.13
CA GLU A 109 -0.59 3.38 -8.19
C GLU A 109 -0.88 4.19 -6.92
N ILE A 110 -0.76 3.58 -5.76
CA ILE A 110 -0.77 4.26 -4.47
C ILE A 110 0.65 4.28 -3.91
N SER A 111 1.08 5.45 -3.46
CA SER A 111 2.33 5.61 -2.72
C SER A 111 2.09 6.30 -1.38
N TRP A 112 2.97 6.07 -0.43
CA TRP A 112 2.94 6.66 0.90
C TRP A 112 4.36 6.85 1.43
N SER A 113 4.52 7.67 2.47
CA SER A 113 5.78 7.76 3.21
C SER A 113 5.84 6.63 4.24
N ASP A 114 6.94 5.91 4.28
CA ASP A 114 7.22 4.82 5.22
C ASP A 114 8.29 5.17 6.26
N SER A 115 8.46 6.47 6.54
CA SER A 115 9.46 6.98 7.48
C SER A 115 9.29 6.44 8.91
N ASP A 116 8.08 6.04 9.29
CA ASP A 116 7.78 5.39 10.58
C ASP A 116 6.88 4.16 10.36
N LYS A 117 7.49 3.00 10.25
CA LYS A 117 6.79 1.72 10.05
C LYS A 117 5.95 1.26 11.25
N THR A 118 5.98 1.98 12.36
CA THR A 118 5.19 1.62 13.56
C THR A 118 3.84 2.33 13.61
N LYS A 119 3.52 3.17 12.62
CA LYS A 119 2.29 3.95 12.56
C LYS A 119 1.57 3.80 11.24
N LYS A 120 0.26 4.01 11.29
CA LYS A 120 -0.55 4.19 10.08
C LYS A 120 -0.18 5.51 9.41
N VAL A 121 -0.18 5.54 8.08
CA VAL A 121 0.13 6.75 7.32
C VAL A 121 -1.08 7.69 7.31
N ASP A 122 -0.83 8.99 7.44
CA ASP A 122 -1.88 10.01 7.39
C ASP A 122 -2.20 10.44 5.95
N ASN A 123 -1.24 10.32 5.05
CA ASN A 123 -1.38 10.77 3.67
C ASN A 123 -0.98 9.67 2.69
N ILE A 124 -1.75 9.56 1.63
CA ILE A 124 -1.45 8.74 0.46
C ILE A 124 -1.47 9.59 -0.80
N THR A 125 -0.72 9.19 -1.79
CA THR A 125 -0.76 9.78 -3.13
C THR A 125 -1.19 8.71 -4.13
N ILE A 126 -2.12 9.05 -4.99
CA ILE A 126 -2.70 8.14 -5.98
C ILE A 126 -2.38 8.67 -7.35
N TYR A 127 -1.77 7.82 -8.17
CA TYR A 127 -1.39 8.14 -9.54
C TYR A 127 -2.28 7.36 -10.50
N ASN A 128 -2.89 8.08 -11.41
CA ASN A 128 -3.55 7.45 -12.54
C ASN A 128 -2.50 7.20 -13.64
N THR A 129 -2.27 5.93 -13.96
CA THR A 129 -1.26 5.50 -14.94
C THR A 129 -1.86 5.19 -16.31
N PHE A 130 -2.95 5.85 -16.70
CA PHE A 130 -3.59 5.60 -17.99
C PHE A 130 -2.68 5.91 -19.17
N LYS A 131 -2.45 4.87 -19.99
CA LYS A 131 -2.04 5.05 -21.39
C LYS A 131 -3.29 5.12 -22.25
N THR A 132 -3.68 6.30 -22.70
CA THR A 132 -4.64 6.42 -23.78
C THR A 132 -3.90 6.28 -25.10
N THR A 133 -4.20 5.21 -25.84
CA THR A 133 -3.67 5.05 -27.19
C THR A 133 -4.57 5.84 -28.12
N LYS A 134 -4.17 7.04 -28.53
CA LYS A 134 -4.81 7.74 -29.65
C LYS A 134 -4.33 7.13 -30.95
N LYS A 135 -5.18 7.18 -31.98
CA LYS A 135 -4.96 6.57 -33.30
C LYS A 135 -3.62 6.96 -33.98
N PHE A 136 -2.90 7.96 -33.46
CA PHE A 136 -1.64 8.49 -33.98
C PHE A 136 -0.60 8.84 -32.90
N GLY A 137 -0.72 8.34 -31.68
CA GLY A 137 0.26 8.59 -30.61
C GLY A 137 -0.22 8.07 -29.27
N THR A 138 0.74 7.84 -28.38
CA THR A 138 0.47 7.46 -26.98
C THR A 138 0.51 8.73 -26.17
N GLU A 139 -0.63 9.15 -25.63
CA GLU A 139 -0.70 10.26 -24.67
C GLU A 139 -0.69 9.68 -23.26
N HIS A 140 0.29 10.04 -22.47
CA HIS A 140 0.35 9.70 -21.06
C HIS A 140 -0.33 10.81 -20.26
N VAL A 141 -1.54 10.58 -19.79
CA VAL A 141 -2.22 11.49 -18.88
C VAL A 141 -1.91 11.04 -17.45
N TYR A 142 -1.01 11.77 -16.80
CA TYR A 142 -0.71 11.56 -15.39
C TYR A 142 -1.61 12.48 -14.56
N LYS A 143 -2.56 11.91 -13.85
CA LYS A 143 -3.30 12.64 -12.82
C LYS A 143 -2.85 12.13 -11.46
N THR A 144 -2.53 13.06 -10.59
CA THR A 144 -2.14 12.79 -9.21
C THR A 144 -3.23 13.29 -8.29
N TYR A 145 -3.62 12.46 -7.33
CA TYR A 145 -4.63 12.78 -6.33
C TYR A 145 -4.02 12.57 -4.95
N SER A 146 -4.30 13.50 -4.04
CA SER A 146 -3.88 13.39 -2.64
C SER A 146 -5.02 12.82 -1.81
N GLY A 147 -4.69 11.95 -0.87
CA GLY A 147 -5.63 11.41 0.10
C GLY A 147 -5.15 11.68 1.53
N VAL A 148 -6.04 12.25 2.34
CA VAL A 148 -5.79 12.52 3.77
C VAL A 148 -6.65 11.58 4.60
N ARG A 149 -6.05 10.89 5.57
CA ARG A 149 -6.73 9.94 6.45
C ARG A 149 -7.84 10.62 7.24
N VAL A 150 -9.00 10.00 7.26
CA VAL A 150 -10.10 10.38 8.14
C VAL A 150 -9.79 9.89 9.55
N GLN A 151 -9.65 10.81 10.48
CA GLN A 151 -9.49 10.47 11.90
C GLN A 151 -10.88 10.19 12.47
N ASN A 152 -11.09 8.97 12.98
CA ASN A 152 -12.27 8.68 13.81
C ASN A 152 -12.07 9.41 15.15
N LYS A 153 -12.97 10.36 15.41
CA LYS A 153 -13.06 11.02 16.72
C LYS A 153 -13.61 10.07 17.77
#